data_71e50a003cdac35dd5cce8862aba1537
#
_entry.id   71e50a003cdac35dd5cce8862aba1537
#
_cell.length_a   1.000
_cell.length_b   1.000
_cell.length_c   1.000
_cell.angle_alpha   90.00
_cell.angle_beta   90.00
_cell.angle_gamma   90.00
#
_symmetry.space_group_name_H-M   'P 1'
#
loop_
_entity.id
_entity.type
_entity.pdbx_description
1 polymer ?
#
loop_
_entity_poly.entity_id
_entity_poly.type
_entity_poly.pdbx_seq_one_letter_code
_entity_poly.pdbx_strand_id
1 'polypeptide(L)'
;MTTASLDAALSLANELFNAFERKGHRIILAALNESICRPEVDTRDAPTKQPSYNNLWGPARKTVLYVNGTPIGLTIFEITEATAMRYEGDGVYVKEEDFVMPKGIHWEQFHWRSIKDIPSGRLCLQVYSSYYTAKWSHQWKERRPGDFLKKTAALVKEVIACEAEAAAAIAAGKQRTEAEEVRWKAQQEQWQKEELMHKRAEAEKASRNELETLLVRYERWDRLDRLIEAVTLQAADASDESNARLAMLIDAAKRIEGRRPTLEDFLAWKTPHERG
;
A
#
# COMPACT_ATOMS: atom_id res chain seq x y z
N MET A 1 5.56 -20.72 21.60
CA MET A 1 6.20 -20.80 22.93
C MET A 1 5.64 -22.03 23.63
N THR A 2 6.50 -22.88 24.17
CA THR A 2 6.12 -24.06 24.96
C THR A 2 5.61 -23.67 26.34
N THR A 3 4.91 -24.55 27.06
CA THR A 3 4.44 -24.26 28.42
C THR A 3 5.61 -23.95 29.36
N ALA A 4 6.70 -24.73 29.29
CA ALA A 4 7.88 -24.55 30.11
C ALA A 4 8.60 -23.21 29.84
N SER A 5 8.70 -22.80 28.57
CA SER A 5 9.30 -21.51 28.21
C SER A 5 8.39 -20.32 28.53
N LEU A 6 7.08 -20.51 28.63
CA LEU A 6 6.15 -19.47 29.03
C LEU A 6 6.39 -19.03 30.48
N ASP A 7 6.53 -19.98 31.42
CA ASP A 7 6.81 -19.67 32.81
C ASP A 7 8.14 -18.94 32.98
N ALA A 8 9.17 -19.40 32.24
CA ALA A 8 10.47 -18.72 32.22
C ALA A 8 10.37 -17.29 31.63
N ALA A 9 9.57 -17.09 30.56
CA ALA A 9 9.37 -15.78 29.97
C ALA A 9 8.59 -14.82 30.89
N LEU A 10 7.59 -15.31 31.62
CA LEU A 10 6.84 -14.52 32.60
C LEU A 10 7.74 -14.11 33.78
N SER A 11 8.56 -15.06 34.28
CA SER A 11 9.53 -14.76 35.32
C SER A 11 10.56 -13.73 34.87
N LEU A 12 11.09 -13.86 33.65
CA LEU A 12 12.01 -12.88 33.06
C LEU A 12 11.36 -11.51 32.91
N ALA A 13 10.12 -11.47 32.41
CA ALA A 13 9.38 -10.21 32.23
C ALA A 13 9.21 -9.48 33.57
N ASN A 14 8.82 -10.22 34.63
CA ASN A 14 8.66 -9.65 35.97
C ASN A 14 9.98 -9.08 36.51
N GLU A 15 11.08 -9.84 36.41
CA GLU A 15 12.39 -9.38 36.84
C GLU A 15 12.90 -8.16 36.06
N LEU A 16 12.70 -8.14 34.72
CA LEU A 16 13.06 -7.01 33.88
C LEU A 16 12.26 -5.76 34.28
N PHE A 17 10.94 -5.89 34.41
CA PHE A 17 10.05 -4.75 34.72
C PHE A 17 10.42 -4.16 36.10
N ASN A 18 10.57 -4.97 37.11
CA ASN A 18 11.02 -4.53 38.44
C ASN A 18 12.41 -3.85 38.38
N ALA A 19 13.32 -4.35 37.54
CA ALA A 19 14.66 -3.79 37.41
C ALA A 19 14.66 -2.44 36.68
N PHE A 20 13.80 -2.24 35.65
CA PHE A 20 13.61 -0.96 34.98
C PHE A 20 12.97 0.07 35.92
N GLU A 21 11.92 -0.31 36.66
CA GLU A 21 11.24 0.58 37.59
C GLU A 21 12.19 1.04 38.73
N ARG A 22 13.01 0.14 39.27
CA ARG A 22 14.04 0.50 40.24
C ARG A 22 15.06 1.52 39.73
N LYS A 23 15.23 1.61 38.39
CA LYS A 23 16.08 2.61 37.73
C LYS A 23 15.32 3.87 37.33
N GLY A 24 14.03 4.00 37.69
CA GLY A 24 13.20 5.15 37.41
C GLY A 24 12.59 5.16 35.98
N HIS A 25 12.67 4.05 35.27
CA HIS A 25 12.05 3.92 33.95
C HIS A 25 10.63 3.37 34.07
N ARG A 26 9.72 3.88 33.23
CA ARG A 26 8.31 3.50 33.26
C ARG A 26 8.00 2.44 32.20
N ILE A 27 7.34 1.34 32.61
CA ILE A 27 6.79 0.36 31.68
C ILE A 27 5.26 0.43 31.71
N ILE A 28 4.65 0.43 30.55
CA ILE A 28 3.19 0.44 30.39
C ILE A 28 2.74 -0.53 29.29
N LEU A 29 1.49 -0.91 29.35
CA LEU A 29 0.78 -1.47 28.20
C LEU A 29 0.18 -0.32 27.41
N ALA A 30 0.57 -0.18 26.16
CA ALA A 30 0.07 0.86 25.27
C ALA A 30 -1.46 0.88 25.21
N ALA A 31 -2.05 2.05 25.02
CA ALA A 31 -3.50 2.16 24.83
C ALA A 31 -3.93 1.47 23.52
N LEU A 32 -5.18 1.01 23.46
CA LEU A 32 -5.71 0.31 22.26
C LEU A 32 -5.73 1.19 21.00
N ASN A 33 -5.83 2.49 21.17
CA ASN A 33 -5.85 3.49 20.12
C ASN A 33 -4.45 4.03 19.73
N GLU A 34 -3.39 3.59 20.42
CA GLU A 34 -2.02 3.96 20.05
C GLU A 34 -1.54 3.09 18.89
N SER A 35 -1.10 3.75 17.82
CA SER A 35 -0.56 3.12 16.63
C SER A 35 0.88 2.62 16.84
N ILE A 36 1.05 1.68 17.78
CA ILE A 36 2.34 1.04 18.04
C ILE A 36 2.44 -0.22 17.20
N CYS A 37 3.41 -0.24 16.31
CA CYS A 37 3.66 -1.35 15.41
C CYS A 37 4.81 -2.20 15.95
N ARG A 38 4.55 -3.49 16.19
CA ARG A 38 5.63 -4.45 16.45
C ARG A 38 6.18 -4.93 15.12
N PRO A 39 7.51 -4.88 14.89
CA PRO A 39 8.10 -5.48 13.70
C PRO A 39 7.84 -6.98 13.65
N GLU A 40 7.85 -7.55 12.47
CA GLU A 40 7.79 -9.00 12.30
C GLU A 40 8.91 -9.67 13.08
N VAL A 41 8.58 -10.75 13.77
CA VAL A 41 9.52 -11.52 14.59
C VAL A 41 9.85 -12.81 13.87
N ASP A 42 11.11 -12.99 13.51
CA ASP A 42 11.63 -14.27 13.07
C ASP A 42 12.11 -15.04 14.32
N THR A 43 11.42 -16.14 14.62
CA THR A 43 11.76 -16.98 15.78
C THR A 43 12.97 -17.86 15.57
N ARG A 44 13.44 -18.02 14.34
CA ARG A 44 14.57 -18.91 14.03
C ARG A 44 15.87 -18.37 14.62
N ASP A 45 16.69 -19.25 15.15
CA ASP A 45 18.01 -18.88 15.67
C ASP A 45 18.93 -18.36 14.55
N ALA A 46 18.93 -19.01 13.42
CA ALA A 46 19.62 -18.58 12.22
C ALA A 46 18.61 -18.35 11.08
N PRO A 47 18.10 -17.12 10.92
CA PRO A 47 17.15 -16.83 9.85
C PRO A 47 17.78 -17.02 8.48
N THR A 48 17.06 -17.70 7.60
CA THR A 48 17.43 -17.83 6.19
C THR A 48 16.95 -16.61 5.40
N LYS A 49 17.42 -16.46 4.14
CA LYS A 49 16.95 -15.37 3.25
C LYS A 49 15.44 -15.42 2.96
N GLN A 50 14.82 -16.59 3.13
CA GLN A 50 13.37 -16.73 2.98
C GLN A 50 12.68 -16.26 4.27
N PRO A 51 11.70 -15.34 4.18
CA PRO A 51 10.96 -14.91 5.36
C PRO A 51 10.24 -16.08 6.00
N SER A 52 10.20 -16.10 7.35
CA SER A 52 9.37 -17.04 8.09
C SER A 52 7.96 -16.48 8.14
N TYR A 53 7.00 -17.24 7.64
CA TYR A 53 5.57 -16.90 7.72
C TYR A 53 4.91 -17.30 9.05
N ASN A 54 5.69 -17.56 10.08
CA ASN A 54 5.16 -17.87 11.40
C ASN A 54 4.54 -16.61 12.01
N ASN A 55 3.24 -16.48 11.89
CA ASN A 55 2.47 -15.45 12.57
C ASN A 55 2.53 -15.70 14.08
N LEU A 56 3.51 -15.09 14.74
CA LEU A 56 3.50 -15.06 16.20
C LEU A 56 2.29 -14.26 16.67
N TRP A 57 1.55 -14.87 17.62
CA TRP A 57 0.49 -14.15 18.30
C TRP A 57 1.01 -12.81 18.83
N GLY A 58 0.30 -11.75 18.53
CA GLY A 58 0.62 -10.41 18.99
C GLY A 58 -0.50 -9.88 19.90
N PRO A 59 -0.19 -9.43 21.11
CA PRO A 59 -1.20 -8.82 21.98
C PRO A 59 -1.78 -7.57 21.33
N ALA A 60 -3.06 -7.30 21.56
CA ALA A 60 -3.70 -6.06 21.10
C ALA A 60 -3.00 -4.81 21.66
N ARG A 61 -2.55 -4.92 22.93
CA ARG A 61 -1.78 -3.87 23.61
C ARG A 61 -0.31 -4.28 23.67
N LYS A 62 0.56 -3.42 23.18
CA LYS A 62 2.03 -3.66 23.18
C LYS A 62 2.63 -3.19 24.50
N THR A 63 3.67 -3.87 24.95
CA THR A 63 4.48 -3.44 26.11
C THR A 63 5.47 -2.37 25.65
N VAL A 64 5.47 -1.23 26.31
CA VAL A 64 6.35 -0.09 26.01
C VAL A 64 7.10 0.34 27.26
N LEU A 65 8.41 0.42 27.12
CA LEU A 65 9.35 0.98 28.09
C LEU A 65 9.65 2.43 27.72
N TYR A 66 9.55 3.33 28.66
CA TYR A 66 9.99 4.72 28.49
C TYR A 66 11.35 4.93 29.16
N VAL A 67 12.37 5.18 28.34
CA VAL A 67 13.71 5.54 28.79
C VAL A 67 13.94 7.01 28.45
N ASN A 68 14.11 7.87 29.44
CA ASN A 68 14.25 9.32 29.26
C ASN A 68 13.17 9.96 28.38
N GLY A 69 11.95 9.42 28.38
CA GLY A 69 10.86 9.87 27.55
C GLY A 69 10.80 9.18 26.16
N THR A 70 11.82 8.44 25.75
CA THR A 70 11.84 7.69 24.48
C THR A 70 11.06 6.39 24.62
N PRO A 71 10.00 6.15 23.83
CA PRO A 71 9.21 4.92 23.89
C PRO A 71 9.91 3.79 23.12
N ILE A 72 10.18 2.69 23.79
CA ILE A 72 10.81 1.48 23.26
C ILE A 72 9.85 0.30 23.45
N GLY A 73 9.44 -0.34 22.36
CA GLY A 73 8.64 -1.56 22.43
C GLY A 73 9.46 -2.74 22.93
N LEU A 74 8.84 -3.61 23.72
CA LEU A 74 9.47 -4.83 24.28
C LEU A 74 8.69 -6.07 23.83
N THR A 75 9.41 -7.12 23.44
CA THR A 75 8.83 -8.44 23.16
C THR A 75 9.79 -9.53 23.64
N ILE A 76 9.23 -10.56 24.28
CA ILE A 76 9.95 -11.78 24.65
C ILE A 76 9.32 -12.92 23.86
N PHE A 77 10.14 -13.72 23.20
CA PHE A 77 9.68 -14.90 22.46
C PHE A 77 10.68 -16.04 22.58
N GLU A 78 10.20 -17.25 22.31
CA GLU A 78 11.04 -18.45 22.28
C GLU A 78 11.69 -18.62 20.92
N ILE A 79 12.98 -18.93 20.91
CA ILE A 79 13.75 -19.21 19.70
C ILE A 79 13.45 -20.64 19.22
N THR A 80 13.34 -20.80 17.92
CA THR A 80 13.24 -22.10 17.27
C THR A 80 14.58 -22.48 16.64
N GLU A 81 14.91 -23.78 16.68
CA GLU A 81 16.09 -24.36 16.07
C GLU A 81 15.73 -25.32 14.95
N ALA A 82 16.47 -25.23 13.85
CA ALA A 82 16.34 -26.15 12.75
C ALA A 82 16.83 -27.53 13.18
N THR A 83 15.91 -28.47 13.40
CA THR A 83 16.20 -29.80 13.89
C THR A 83 15.84 -30.85 12.84
N ALA A 84 16.74 -31.81 12.64
CA ALA A 84 16.48 -32.96 11.80
C ALA A 84 15.44 -33.87 12.46
N MET A 85 14.35 -34.09 11.76
CA MET A 85 13.21 -34.88 12.24
C MET A 85 13.04 -36.08 11.30
N ARG A 86 12.67 -37.21 11.87
CA ARG A 86 12.25 -38.42 11.14
C ARG A 86 10.77 -38.67 11.30
N TYR A 87 10.16 -39.12 10.24
CA TYR A 87 8.73 -39.50 10.24
C TYR A 87 8.60 -40.91 10.81
N GLU A 88 7.74 -41.09 11.81
CA GLU A 88 7.46 -42.38 12.50
C GLU A 88 6.17 -43.05 12.01
N GLY A 89 5.36 -42.35 11.22
CA GLY A 89 4.02 -42.79 10.80
C GLY A 89 2.93 -41.91 11.42
N ASP A 90 1.72 -41.99 10.89
CA ASP A 90 0.49 -41.33 11.40
C ASP A 90 0.65 -39.80 11.66
N GLY A 91 1.53 -39.14 10.91
CA GLY A 91 1.78 -37.71 11.08
C GLY A 91 2.77 -37.34 12.19
N VAL A 92 3.34 -38.34 12.88
CA VAL A 92 4.28 -38.16 13.99
C VAL A 92 5.70 -37.98 13.46
N TYR A 93 6.40 -36.98 13.98
CA TYR A 93 7.81 -36.74 13.70
C TYR A 93 8.58 -36.70 15.02
N VAL A 94 9.66 -37.44 15.09
CA VAL A 94 10.59 -37.47 16.22
C VAL A 94 11.93 -36.88 15.81
N LYS A 95 12.71 -36.39 16.78
CA LYS A 95 14.06 -35.94 16.51
C LYS A 95 14.91 -37.14 16.02
N GLU A 96 15.83 -36.86 15.07
CA GLU A 96 16.67 -37.92 14.52
C GLU A 96 17.51 -38.63 15.59
N GLU A 97 17.94 -37.91 16.63
CA GLU A 97 18.68 -38.46 17.79
C GLU A 97 17.86 -39.41 18.67
N ASP A 98 16.53 -39.21 18.72
CA ASP A 98 15.59 -40.00 19.53
C ASP A 98 14.92 -41.13 18.72
N PHE A 99 15.18 -41.19 17.40
CA PHE A 99 14.55 -42.16 16.53
C PHE A 99 15.08 -43.58 16.77
N VAL A 100 14.20 -44.45 17.22
CA VAL A 100 14.49 -45.88 17.38
C VAL A 100 13.85 -46.64 16.24
N MET A 101 14.66 -47.36 15.46
CA MET A 101 14.17 -48.13 14.32
C MET A 101 13.22 -49.24 14.76
N PRO A 102 11.96 -49.29 14.30
CA PRO A 102 11.06 -50.40 14.63
C PRO A 102 11.57 -51.73 14.08
N LYS A 103 11.49 -52.77 14.88
CA LYS A 103 11.91 -54.14 14.48
C LYS A 103 11.00 -54.66 13.37
N GLY A 104 11.56 -55.12 12.26
CA GLY A 104 10.83 -55.82 11.20
C GLY A 104 10.33 -54.93 10.04
N ILE A 105 10.70 -53.64 10.00
CA ILE A 105 10.36 -52.75 8.89
C ILE A 105 11.58 -52.52 8.01
N HIS A 106 11.40 -52.63 6.69
CA HIS A 106 12.45 -52.32 5.73
C HIS A 106 12.73 -50.80 5.75
N TRP A 107 13.98 -50.46 5.95
CA TRP A 107 14.49 -49.10 6.09
C TRP A 107 14.13 -48.19 4.92
N GLU A 108 13.86 -48.71 3.73
CA GLU A 108 13.45 -47.96 2.54
C GLU A 108 12.09 -47.28 2.65
N GLN A 109 11.24 -47.70 3.57
CA GLN A 109 9.91 -47.11 3.78
C GLN A 109 9.91 -45.90 4.74
N PHE A 110 10.99 -45.65 5.50
CA PHE A 110 11.08 -44.66 6.55
C PHE A 110 12.13 -43.55 6.27
N HIS A 111 12.39 -43.25 4.99
CA HIS A 111 13.43 -42.29 4.60
C HIS A 111 13.04 -40.80 4.67
N TRP A 112 11.90 -40.47 5.18
CA TRP A 112 11.47 -39.08 5.20
C TRP A 112 12.13 -38.35 6.35
N ARG A 113 13.29 -37.78 6.01
CA ARG A 113 14.01 -36.84 6.83
C ARG A 113 13.55 -35.44 6.46
N SER A 114 13.14 -34.67 7.44
CA SER A 114 12.76 -33.27 7.24
C SER A 114 13.44 -32.39 8.28
N ILE A 115 13.79 -31.17 7.90
CA ILE A 115 14.24 -30.16 8.84
C ILE A 115 13.03 -29.34 9.26
N LYS A 116 12.78 -29.30 10.57
CA LYS A 116 11.67 -28.50 11.13
C LYS A 116 12.23 -27.54 12.18
N ASP A 117 11.65 -26.33 12.20
CA ASP A 117 11.94 -25.36 13.24
C ASP A 117 11.16 -25.73 14.50
N ILE A 118 11.85 -26.26 15.51
CA ILE A 118 11.23 -26.66 16.78
C ILE A 118 11.64 -25.72 17.91
N PRO A 119 10.75 -25.50 18.92
CA PRO A 119 11.07 -24.70 20.09
C PRO A 119 12.32 -25.22 20.82
N SER A 120 13.25 -24.33 21.14
CA SER A 120 14.53 -24.67 21.79
C SER A 120 14.53 -24.50 23.32
N GLY A 121 13.48 -23.95 23.89
CA GLY A 121 13.42 -23.54 25.29
C GLY A 121 14.22 -22.27 25.61
N ARG A 122 14.97 -21.71 24.64
CA ARG A 122 15.74 -20.46 24.77
C ARG A 122 14.90 -19.24 24.46
N LEU A 123 15.05 -18.19 25.22
CA LEU A 123 14.32 -16.94 25.05
C LEU A 123 15.14 -15.92 24.25
N CYS A 124 14.41 -15.08 23.51
CA CYS A 124 14.93 -13.87 22.91
C CYS A 124 14.17 -12.66 23.47
N LEU A 125 14.92 -11.65 23.91
CA LEU A 125 14.40 -10.32 24.20
C LEU A 125 14.63 -9.44 22.98
N GLN A 126 13.56 -8.89 22.44
CA GLN A 126 13.61 -7.92 21.36
C GLN A 126 13.11 -6.57 21.84
N VAL A 127 13.87 -5.52 21.57
CA VAL A 127 13.45 -4.14 21.68
C VAL A 127 13.29 -3.56 20.29
N TYR A 128 12.34 -2.64 20.11
CA TYR A 128 12.05 -2.07 18.79
C TYR A 128 11.47 -0.67 18.91
N SER A 129 11.56 0.09 17.84
CA SER A 129 10.88 1.38 17.76
C SER A 129 9.37 1.16 17.79
N SER A 130 8.68 1.93 18.63
CA SER A 130 7.22 1.94 18.72
C SER A 130 6.54 2.61 17.52
N TYR A 131 7.29 3.33 16.66
CA TYR A 131 6.76 4.04 15.50
C TYR A 131 7.01 3.28 14.20
N TYR A 132 5.98 3.13 13.39
CA TYR A 132 6.03 2.40 12.11
C TYR A 132 7.12 2.92 11.15
N THR A 133 7.32 4.23 11.12
CA THR A 133 8.28 4.89 10.22
C THR A 133 9.73 4.80 10.68
N ALA A 134 9.95 4.43 11.94
CA ALA A 134 11.29 4.29 12.52
C ALA A 134 11.70 2.82 12.55
N LYS A 135 12.38 2.36 11.50
CA LYS A 135 12.85 0.97 11.40
C LYS A 135 14.11 0.77 12.28
N TRP A 136 13.89 0.45 13.53
CA TRP A 136 14.96 0.12 14.48
C TRP A 136 14.53 -1.05 15.36
N SER A 137 15.38 -2.02 15.55
CA SER A 137 15.20 -3.12 16.51
C SER A 137 16.55 -3.72 16.92
N HIS A 138 16.61 -4.20 18.15
CA HIS A 138 17.75 -4.91 18.68
C HIS A 138 17.30 -6.19 19.38
N GLN A 139 18.11 -7.26 19.34
CA GLN A 139 17.75 -8.56 19.89
C GLN A 139 18.90 -9.11 20.75
N TRP A 140 18.54 -9.68 21.89
CA TRP A 140 19.41 -10.52 22.71
C TRP A 140 18.85 -11.92 22.76
N LYS A 141 19.70 -12.91 22.54
CA LYS A 141 19.32 -14.33 22.53
C LYS A 141 20.01 -15.07 23.69
N GLU A 142 19.27 -15.92 24.39
CA GLU A 142 19.86 -16.82 25.36
C GLU A 142 20.79 -17.82 24.66
N ARG A 143 21.92 -18.13 25.30
CA ARG A 143 22.77 -19.24 24.87
C ARG A 143 22.27 -20.59 25.41
N ARG A 144 21.74 -20.59 26.64
CA ARG A 144 21.11 -21.73 27.31
C ARG A 144 19.81 -21.26 27.97
N PRO A 145 18.78 -22.11 28.08
CA PRO A 145 17.56 -21.79 28.79
C PRO A 145 17.84 -21.26 30.21
N GLY A 146 17.23 -20.13 30.57
CA GLY A 146 17.37 -19.46 31.86
C GLY A 146 18.62 -18.59 32.05
N ASP A 147 19.43 -18.37 31.01
CA ASP A 147 20.60 -17.49 31.08
C ASP A 147 20.23 -16.03 31.36
N PHE A 148 19.09 -15.57 30.86
CA PHE A 148 18.66 -14.19 31.05
C PHE A 148 18.34 -13.83 32.49
N LEU A 149 17.73 -14.74 33.23
CA LEU A 149 17.44 -14.52 34.66
C LEU A 149 18.72 -14.26 35.46
N LYS A 150 19.86 -14.90 35.09
CA LYS A 150 21.15 -14.66 35.71
C LYS A 150 21.81 -13.36 35.30
N LYS A 151 21.39 -12.76 34.18
CA LYS A 151 22.02 -11.58 33.58
C LYS A 151 21.07 -10.38 33.46
N THR A 152 19.94 -10.39 34.17
CA THR A 152 18.90 -9.35 34.08
C THR A 152 19.48 -7.94 34.24
N ALA A 153 20.39 -7.72 35.19
CA ALA A 153 21.01 -6.41 35.42
C ALA A 153 21.85 -5.92 34.21
N ALA A 154 22.55 -6.84 33.53
CA ALA A 154 23.32 -6.53 32.31
C ALA A 154 22.39 -6.21 31.16
N LEU A 155 21.35 -7.03 30.93
CA LEU A 155 20.32 -6.78 29.89
C LEU A 155 19.66 -5.42 30.07
N VAL A 156 19.25 -5.07 31.29
CA VAL A 156 18.64 -3.77 31.58
C VAL A 156 19.59 -2.63 31.24
N LYS A 157 20.90 -2.76 31.57
CA LYS A 157 21.90 -1.74 31.19
C LYS A 157 22.04 -1.61 29.67
N GLU A 158 22.10 -2.73 28.96
CA GLU A 158 22.21 -2.74 27.50
C GLU A 158 20.97 -2.16 26.81
N VAL A 159 19.76 -2.51 27.28
CA VAL A 159 18.52 -1.94 26.77
C VAL A 159 18.45 -0.43 26.98
N ILE A 160 18.86 0.06 28.15
CA ILE A 160 18.91 1.50 28.41
C ILE A 160 19.94 2.19 27.49
N ALA A 161 21.07 1.55 27.22
CA ALA A 161 22.09 2.11 26.31
C ALA A 161 21.59 2.26 24.86
N CYS A 162 20.59 1.48 24.44
CA CYS A 162 19.97 1.60 23.11
C CYS A 162 19.06 2.83 22.94
N GLU A 163 18.80 3.59 24.02
CA GLU A 163 17.87 4.74 24.00
C GLU A 163 18.27 5.78 22.95
N ALA A 164 19.55 6.15 22.88
CA ALA A 164 20.03 7.15 21.95
C ALA A 164 19.82 6.75 20.49
N GLU A 165 20.04 5.47 20.15
CA GLU A 165 19.79 4.94 18.81
C GLU A 165 18.29 4.92 18.50
N ALA A 166 17.47 4.51 19.44
CA ALA A 166 16.02 4.50 19.31
C ALA A 166 15.48 5.92 19.08
N ALA A 167 15.93 6.89 19.87
CA ALA A 167 15.56 8.30 19.75
C ALA A 167 15.95 8.89 18.37
N ALA A 168 17.17 8.60 17.91
CA ALA A 168 17.64 9.02 16.60
C ALA A 168 16.81 8.40 15.47
N ALA A 169 16.49 7.11 15.56
CA ALA A 169 15.66 6.42 14.57
C ALA A 169 14.24 7.01 14.52
N ILE A 170 13.65 7.34 15.67
CA ILE A 170 12.33 7.97 15.78
C ILE A 170 12.36 9.38 15.14
N ALA A 171 13.38 10.19 15.46
CA ALA A 171 13.53 11.52 14.87
C ALA A 171 13.67 11.46 13.33
N ALA A 172 14.52 10.56 12.83
CA ALA A 172 14.67 10.34 11.39
C ALA A 172 13.37 9.82 10.73
N GLY A 173 12.62 8.97 11.43
CA GLY A 173 11.31 8.49 10.96
C GLY A 173 10.30 9.63 10.82
N LYS A 174 10.19 10.52 11.82
CA LYS A 174 9.32 11.70 11.77
C LYS A 174 9.67 12.64 10.63
N GLN A 175 10.97 12.95 10.45
CA GLN A 175 11.42 13.81 9.35
C GLN A 175 11.07 13.23 7.97
N ARG A 176 11.19 11.91 7.78
CA ARG A 176 10.78 11.25 6.53
C ARG A 176 9.28 11.40 6.29
N THR A 177 8.45 11.15 7.31
CA THR A 177 6.99 11.30 7.19
C THR A 177 6.60 12.72 6.82
N GLU A 178 7.18 13.73 7.49
CA GLU A 178 6.94 15.15 7.18
C GLU A 178 7.36 15.49 5.73
N ALA A 179 8.53 15.00 5.30
CA ALA A 179 9.00 15.22 3.93
C ALA A 179 8.11 14.52 2.88
N GLU A 180 7.61 13.32 3.18
CA GLU A 180 6.68 12.60 2.32
C GLU A 180 5.32 13.32 2.22
N GLU A 181 4.80 13.83 3.33
CA GLU A 181 3.55 14.62 3.34
C GLU A 181 3.68 15.90 2.49
N VAL A 182 4.79 16.61 2.60
CA VAL A 182 5.05 17.82 1.78
C VAL A 182 5.10 17.45 0.29
N ARG A 183 5.81 16.38 -0.06
CA ARG A 183 5.89 15.88 -1.45
C ARG A 183 4.53 15.48 -1.98
N TRP A 184 3.75 14.76 -1.19
CA TRP A 184 2.41 14.30 -1.58
C TRP A 184 1.47 15.49 -1.83
N LYS A 185 1.46 16.50 -0.95
CA LYS A 185 0.69 17.72 -1.13
C LYS A 185 1.08 18.47 -2.41
N ALA A 186 2.38 18.64 -2.65
CA ALA A 186 2.88 19.27 -3.87
C ALA A 186 2.47 18.50 -5.14
N GLN A 187 2.55 17.18 -5.12
CA GLN A 187 2.11 16.32 -6.23
C GLN A 187 0.59 16.43 -6.46
N GLN A 188 -0.20 16.46 -5.40
CA GLN A 188 -1.65 16.63 -5.49
C GLN A 188 -2.03 18.00 -6.11
N GLU A 189 -1.33 19.07 -5.70
CA GLU A 189 -1.55 20.41 -6.29
C GLU A 189 -1.18 20.45 -7.79
N GLN A 190 -0.08 19.79 -8.17
CA GLN A 190 0.31 19.70 -9.58
C GLN A 190 -0.74 18.94 -10.38
N TRP A 191 -1.19 17.81 -9.89
CA TRP A 191 -2.21 17.01 -10.56
C TRP A 191 -3.53 17.78 -10.74
N GLN A 192 -3.96 18.53 -9.72
CA GLN A 192 -5.15 19.39 -9.84
C GLN A 192 -4.98 20.49 -10.90
N LYS A 193 -3.79 21.10 -10.98
CA LYS A 193 -3.48 22.09 -12.02
C LYS A 193 -3.51 21.49 -13.43
N GLU A 194 -2.89 20.32 -13.59
CA GLU A 194 -2.87 19.60 -14.87
C GLU A 194 -4.29 19.19 -15.30
N GLU A 195 -5.10 18.67 -14.39
CA GLU A 195 -6.50 18.33 -14.65
C GLU A 195 -7.31 19.54 -15.08
N LEU A 196 -7.14 20.67 -14.41
CA LEU A 196 -7.81 21.93 -14.77
C LEU A 196 -7.38 22.41 -16.16
N MET A 197 -6.09 22.36 -16.48
CA MET A 197 -5.56 22.72 -17.79
C MET A 197 -6.10 21.80 -18.88
N HIS A 198 -6.16 20.49 -18.62
CA HIS A 198 -6.71 19.51 -19.54
C HIS A 198 -8.21 19.79 -19.82
N LYS A 199 -9.01 20.01 -18.79
CA LYS A 199 -10.44 20.37 -18.93
C LYS A 199 -10.63 21.63 -19.77
N ARG A 200 -9.81 22.66 -19.53
CA ARG A 200 -9.87 23.91 -20.33
C ARG A 200 -9.51 23.66 -21.79
N ALA A 201 -8.46 22.88 -22.07
CA ALA A 201 -8.07 22.53 -23.43
C ALA A 201 -9.14 21.71 -24.16
N GLU A 202 -9.80 20.78 -23.49
CA GLU A 202 -10.92 20.01 -24.04
C GLU A 202 -12.13 20.89 -24.32
N ALA A 203 -12.49 21.80 -23.41
CA ALA A 203 -13.56 22.76 -23.58
C ALA A 203 -13.31 23.69 -24.78
N GLU A 204 -12.07 24.18 -24.91
CA GLU A 204 -11.67 25.02 -26.06
C GLU A 204 -11.78 24.24 -27.40
N LYS A 205 -11.27 23.00 -27.43
CA LYS A 205 -11.34 22.15 -28.62
C LYS A 205 -12.77 21.82 -28.99
N ALA A 206 -13.62 21.48 -28.01
CA ALA A 206 -15.04 21.19 -28.28
C ALA A 206 -15.78 22.40 -28.80
N SER A 207 -15.57 23.60 -28.23
CA SER A 207 -16.17 24.84 -28.66
C SER A 207 -15.72 25.23 -30.09
N ARG A 208 -14.43 25.07 -30.39
CA ARG A 208 -13.88 25.31 -31.76
C ARG A 208 -14.50 24.39 -32.78
N ASN A 209 -14.58 23.09 -32.51
CA ASN A 209 -15.15 22.11 -33.43
C ASN A 209 -16.64 22.40 -33.74
N GLU A 210 -17.39 22.80 -32.70
CA GLU A 210 -18.80 23.15 -32.87
C GLU A 210 -18.97 24.40 -33.76
N LEU A 211 -18.17 25.44 -33.50
CA LEU A 211 -18.17 26.66 -34.29
C LEU A 211 -17.78 26.39 -35.76
N GLU A 212 -16.74 25.55 -35.95
CA GLU A 212 -16.31 25.16 -37.30
C GLU A 212 -17.44 24.42 -38.05
N THR A 213 -18.14 23.54 -37.36
CA THR A 213 -19.32 22.83 -37.94
C THR A 213 -20.41 23.81 -38.36
N LEU A 214 -20.70 24.82 -37.56
CA LEU A 214 -21.67 25.86 -37.87
C LEU A 214 -21.22 26.68 -39.09
N LEU A 215 -19.94 27.09 -39.13
CA LEU A 215 -19.39 27.85 -40.27
C LEU A 215 -19.44 27.06 -41.56
N VAL A 216 -19.05 25.79 -41.56
CA VAL A 216 -19.12 24.92 -42.75
C VAL A 216 -20.56 24.77 -43.26
N ARG A 217 -21.52 24.60 -42.35
CA ARG A 217 -22.95 24.53 -42.71
C ARG A 217 -23.44 25.85 -43.32
N TYR A 218 -23.06 26.97 -42.72
CA TYR A 218 -23.41 28.30 -43.21
C TYR A 218 -22.83 28.56 -44.61
N GLU A 219 -21.56 28.26 -44.87
CA GLU A 219 -20.91 28.40 -46.15
C GLU A 219 -21.55 27.54 -47.25
N ARG A 220 -21.96 26.30 -46.93
CA ARG A 220 -22.63 25.42 -47.87
C ARG A 220 -23.98 26.01 -48.31
N TRP A 221 -24.74 26.50 -47.35
CA TRP A 221 -26.01 27.15 -47.63
C TRP A 221 -25.85 28.46 -48.45
N ASP A 222 -24.87 29.28 -48.12
CA ASP A 222 -24.58 30.50 -48.87
C ASP A 222 -24.20 30.19 -50.33
N ARG A 223 -23.40 29.16 -50.57
CA ARG A 223 -23.06 28.68 -51.92
C ARG A 223 -24.28 28.11 -52.66
N LEU A 224 -25.15 27.38 -51.98
CA LEU A 224 -26.37 26.84 -52.55
C LEU A 224 -27.34 27.96 -52.99
N ASP A 225 -27.54 28.96 -52.08
CA ASP A 225 -28.40 30.12 -52.41
C ASP A 225 -27.91 30.87 -53.64
N ARG A 226 -26.60 31.16 -53.74
CA ARG A 226 -26.00 31.80 -54.88
C ARG A 226 -26.17 30.98 -56.15
N LEU A 227 -26.03 29.66 -56.10
CA LEU A 227 -26.29 28.77 -57.23
C LEU A 227 -27.76 28.82 -57.62
N ILE A 228 -28.69 28.74 -56.68
CA ILE A 228 -30.12 28.80 -56.95
C ILE A 228 -30.48 30.13 -57.60
N GLU A 229 -29.98 31.27 -57.10
CA GLU A 229 -30.20 32.59 -57.73
C GLU A 229 -29.69 32.62 -59.15
N ALA A 230 -28.45 32.17 -59.42
CA ALA A 230 -27.86 32.17 -60.73
C ALA A 230 -28.64 31.30 -61.77
N VAL A 231 -29.06 30.09 -61.31
CA VAL A 231 -29.82 29.17 -62.22
C VAL A 231 -31.25 29.67 -62.48
N THR A 232 -31.89 30.26 -61.45
CA THR A 232 -33.22 30.84 -61.59
C THR A 232 -33.21 32.03 -62.52
N LEU A 233 -32.15 32.86 -62.44
CA LEU A 233 -32.01 33.98 -63.43
C LEU A 233 -31.82 33.50 -64.83
N GLN A 234 -31.04 32.45 -65.06
CA GLN A 234 -30.84 31.85 -66.42
C GLN A 234 -32.08 31.15 -66.95
N ALA A 235 -32.98 30.67 -66.08
CA ALA A 235 -34.19 29.98 -66.42
C ALA A 235 -35.39 30.94 -66.73
N ALA A 236 -35.19 32.26 -66.64
CA ALA A 236 -36.26 33.25 -66.86
C ALA A 236 -36.92 33.12 -68.27
N ASP A 237 -36.15 32.71 -69.25
CA ASP A 237 -36.63 32.52 -70.65
C ASP A 237 -36.85 31.02 -71.04
N ALA A 238 -36.85 30.11 -70.07
CA ALA A 238 -36.97 28.68 -70.28
C ALA A 238 -38.43 28.21 -70.37
N SER A 239 -38.67 27.02 -70.95
CA SER A 239 -39.98 26.42 -71.04
C SER A 239 -40.60 26.09 -69.70
N ASP A 240 -41.92 26.03 -69.57
CA ASP A 240 -42.63 25.65 -68.34
C ASP A 240 -42.21 24.30 -67.78
N GLU A 241 -41.92 23.31 -68.64
CA GLU A 241 -41.46 21.99 -68.28
C GLU A 241 -40.06 22.05 -67.65
N SER A 242 -39.15 22.86 -68.20
CA SER A 242 -37.80 23.09 -67.65
C SER A 242 -37.86 23.78 -66.32
N ASN A 243 -38.73 24.75 -66.15
CA ASN A 243 -38.95 25.47 -64.89
C ASN A 243 -39.52 24.57 -63.80
N ALA A 244 -40.46 23.67 -64.13
CA ALA A 244 -41.01 22.67 -63.19
C ALA A 244 -39.92 21.69 -62.71
N ARG A 245 -39.08 21.21 -63.65
CA ARG A 245 -37.97 20.35 -63.29
C ARG A 245 -36.92 21.04 -62.44
N LEU A 246 -36.59 22.30 -62.73
CA LEU A 246 -35.68 23.12 -61.94
C LEU A 246 -36.18 23.28 -60.49
N ALA A 247 -37.46 23.56 -60.31
CA ALA A 247 -38.07 23.68 -58.96
C ALA A 247 -37.94 22.39 -58.16
N MET A 248 -38.16 21.21 -58.83
CA MET A 248 -37.93 19.90 -58.14
C MET A 248 -36.45 19.67 -57.71
N LEU A 249 -35.52 20.08 -58.59
CA LEU A 249 -34.07 19.94 -58.29
C LEU A 249 -33.64 20.87 -57.20
N ILE A 250 -34.15 22.10 -57.16
CA ILE A 250 -33.88 23.05 -56.08
C ILE A 250 -34.41 22.52 -54.74
N ASP A 251 -35.62 21.97 -54.72
CA ASP A 251 -36.19 21.39 -53.51
C ASP A 251 -35.43 20.14 -53.04
N ALA A 252 -34.99 19.31 -53.98
CA ALA A 252 -34.13 18.17 -53.65
C ALA A 252 -32.77 18.61 -53.08
N ALA A 253 -32.13 19.63 -53.64
CA ALA A 253 -30.84 20.17 -53.15
C ALA A 253 -30.97 20.75 -51.75
N LYS A 254 -32.05 21.50 -51.47
CA LYS A 254 -32.34 22.02 -50.13
C LYS A 254 -32.59 20.90 -49.12
N ARG A 255 -33.22 19.80 -49.51
CA ARG A 255 -33.43 18.63 -48.65
C ARG A 255 -32.12 17.90 -48.32
N ILE A 256 -31.20 17.79 -49.30
CA ILE A 256 -29.89 17.15 -49.15
C ILE A 256 -29.00 17.98 -48.20
N GLU A 257 -28.98 19.29 -48.35
CA GLU A 257 -28.20 20.18 -47.41
C GLU A 257 -28.80 20.26 -46.01
N GLY A 258 -30.06 19.85 -45.85
CA GLY A 258 -30.74 19.83 -44.58
C GLY A 258 -31.23 21.20 -44.09
N ARG A 259 -31.28 21.41 -42.80
CA ARG A 259 -31.78 22.69 -42.22
C ARG A 259 -30.75 23.81 -42.36
N ARG A 260 -31.15 24.97 -42.86
CA ARG A 260 -30.31 26.18 -42.89
C ARG A 260 -29.94 26.59 -41.45
N PRO A 261 -28.67 26.94 -41.18
CA PRO A 261 -28.28 27.50 -39.88
C PRO A 261 -29.02 28.82 -39.59
N THR A 262 -29.52 28.95 -38.38
CA THR A 262 -30.27 30.12 -37.91
C THR A 262 -29.53 30.83 -36.79
N LEU A 263 -30.04 32.00 -36.39
CA LEU A 263 -29.57 32.72 -35.20
C LEU A 263 -29.63 31.82 -33.93
N GLU A 264 -30.66 30.98 -33.81
CA GLU A 264 -30.82 30.05 -32.70
C GLU A 264 -29.68 29.01 -32.64
N ASP A 265 -29.19 28.51 -33.77
CA ASP A 265 -28.06 27.59 -33.82
C ASP A 265 -26.77 28.28 -33.35
N PHE A 266 -26.59 29.55 -33.68
CA PHE A 266 -25.45 30.33 -33.22
C PHE A 266 -25.56 30.67 -31.69
N LEU A 267 -26.76 31.00 -31.22
CA LEU A 267 -27.00 31.26 -29.81
C LEU A 267 -26.89 29.97 -28.94
N ALA A 268 -27.08 28.81 -29.54
CA ALA A 268 -26.89 27.51 -28.86
C ALA A 268 -25.43 27.07 -28.77
N TRP A 269 -24.52 27.70 -29.54
CA TRP A 269 -23.11 27.44 -29.47
C TRP A 269 -22.55 27.85 -28.11
N LYS A 270 -21.84 26.93 -27.47
CA LYS A 270 -21.23 27.15 -26.13
C LYS A 270 -19.77 27.58 -26.29
N THR A 271 -19.45 28.70 -25.66
CA THR A 271 -18.06 29.19 -25.55
C THR A 271 -17.20 28.24 -24.69
N PRO A 272 -15.87 28.27 -24.80
CA PRO A 272 -15.00 27.48 -23.92
C PRO A 272 -15.26 27.70 -22.44
N HIS A 273 -15.61 28.93 -22.08
CA HIS A 273 -15.87 29.28 -20.68
C HIS A 273 -17.18 28.69 -20.14
N GLU A 274 -18.17 28.45 -20.97
CA GLU A 274 -19.46 27.84 -20.61
C GLU A 274 -19.39 26.30 -20.55
N ARG A 275 -18.28 25.72 -21.00
CA ARG A 275 -18.02 24.27 -21.01
C ARG A 275 -17.10 23.79 -19.91
N GLY A 276 -16.36 24.69 -19.26
CA GLY A 276 -15.31 24.41 -18.28
C GLY A 276 -15.73 24.59 -16.82
#